data_04ea5844c8457e0bcac01183188704af
#
_entry.id   04ea5844c8457e0bcac01183188704af
#
_cell.length_a   1.000
_cell.length_b   1.000
_cell.length_c   1.000
_cell.angle_alpha   90.00
_cell.angle_beta   90.00
_cell.angle_gamma   90.00
#
_symmetry.space_group_name_H-M   'P 1'
#
loop_
_entity.id
_entity.type
_entity.pdbx_description
1 polymer ?
#
loop_
_entity_poly.entity_id
_entity_poly.type
_entity_poly.pdbx_seq_one_letter_code
_entity_poly.pdbx_strand_id
1 'polypeptide(L)'
;MVTDYRVDGFRFDLASILGRNEDGSPMSQPPLLQSLAFDPILGNVKLIAEAWNAGGLYQVGSFPSRRRWAEWNGRYRDDMRSFLKGDSGVAGRAITRITGSSDMYDPASRGYSASVNFLTCHGLGSRCMI
;
A
#
# COMPACT_ATOMS: atom_id res chain seq x y z
N MET A 1 -3.92 -0.08 22.70
CA MET A 1 -2.81 -0.72 21.96
C MET A 1 -1.64 0.24 21.76
N VAL A 2 -1.83 1.43 21.16
CA VAL A 2 -0.73 2.43 21.03
C VAL A 2 -0.22 2.84 22.39
N THR A 3 -1.11 3.22 23.29
CA THR A 3 -0.79 3.69 24.65
C THR A 3 -0.20 2.59 25.54
N ASP A 4 -0.76 1.40 25.52
CA ASP A 4 -0.42 0.34 26.46
C ASP A 4 0.73 -0.53 25.97
N TYR A 5 0.74 -0.86 24.69
CA TYR A 5 1.76 -1.73 24.05
C TYR A 5 2.82 -0.94 23.29
N ARG A 6 2.69 0.39 23.19
CA ARG A 6 3.63 1.30 22.52
C ARG A 6 3.98 0.87 21.09
N VAL A 7 2.97 0.42 20.33
CA VAL A 7 3.19 0.08 18.92
C VAL A 7 3.37 1.34 18.08
N ASP A 8 4.27 1.30 17.10
CA ASP A 8 4.64 2.44 16.24
C ASP A 8 3.76 2.56 14.99
N GLY A 9 2.89 1.58 14.74
CA GLY A 9 1.99 1.62 13.60
C GLY A 9 1.19 0.34 13.42
N PHE A 10 0.33 0.37 12.42
CA PHE A 10 -0.54 -0.73 12.04
C PHE A 10 -0.47 -0.98 10.54
N ARG A 11 -0.35 -2.23 10.15
CA ARG A 11 -0.58 -2.68 8.78
C ARG A 11 -1.95 -3.34 8.73
N PHE A 12 -2.78 -2.89 7.81
CA PHE A 12 -4.13 -3.37 7.61
C PHE A 12 -4.16 -4.36 6.45
N ASP A 13 -4.53 -5.58 6.77
CA ASP A 13 -4.68 -6.65 5.80
C ASP A 13 -5.89 -6.39 4.90
N LEU A 14 -5.76 -6.63 3.58
CA LEU A 14 -6.83 -6.43 2.61
C LEU A 14 -7.59 -5.11 2.81
N ALA A 15 -6.88 -4.01 3.07
CA ALA A 15 -7.46 -2.74 3.51
C ALA A 15 -8.48 -2.13 2.54
N SER A 16 -8.48 -2.52 1.28
CA SER A 16 -9.50 -2.11 0.30
C SER A 16 -10.92 -2.54 0.69
N ILE A 17 -11.08 -3.53 1.57
CA ILE A 17 -12.38 -3.94 2.11
C ILE A 17 -12.98 -2.87 3.02
N LEU A 18 -12.13 -2.12 3.75
CA LEU A 18 -12.56 -1.10 4.72
C LEU A 18 -13.19 0.14 4.05
N GLY A 19 -13.07 0.26 2.74
CA GLY A 19 -13.58 1.37 1.95
C GLY A 19 -14.64 0.94 0.94
N ARG A 20 -15.52 0.01 1.28
CA ARG A 20 -16.60 -0.46 0.40
C ARG A 20 -17.97 -0.01 0.86
N ASN A 21 -18.84 0.27 -0.11
CA ASN A 21 -20.27 0.40 0.08
C ASN A 21 -20.92 -0.99 0.34
N GLU A 22 -22.20 -1.01 0.73
CA GLU A 22 -22.97 -2.23 0.95
C GLU A 22 -23.08 -3.11 -0.30
N ASP A 23 -23.06 -2.49 -1.49
CA ASP A 23 -23.06 -3.19 -2.78
C ASP A 23 -21.67 -3.72 -3.19
N GLY A 24 -20.66 -3.50 -2.36
CA GLY A 24 -19.28 -3.90 -2.62
C GLY A 24 -18.46 -2.95 -3.48
N SER A 25 -19.05 -1.87 -3.99
CA SER A 25 -18.33 -0.85 -4.76
C SER A 25 -17.36 -0.04 -3.88
N PRO A 26 -16.21 0.44 -4.41
CA PRO A 26 -15.29 1.24 -3.62
C PRO A 26 -15.84 2.64 -3.33
N MET A 27 -15.70 3.09 -2.09
CA MET A 27 -16.01 4.45 -1.68
C MET A 27 -14.87 5.39 -2.07
N SER A 28 -15.20 6.61 -2.53
CA SER A 28 -14.23 7.67 -2.77
C SER A 28 -13.70 8.29 -1.47
N GLN A 29 -14.52 8.33 -0.42
CA GLN A 29 -14.20 8.88 0.89
C GLN A 29 -14.71 7.96 2.01
N PRO A 30 -14.01 6.85 2.29
CA PRO A 30 -14.44 5.90 3.30
C PRO A 30 -14.39 6.51 4.71
N PRO A 31 -15.52 6.55 5.45
CA PRO A 31 -15.57 7.18 6.77
C PRO A 31 -14.61 6.54 7.78
N LEU A 32 -14.49 5.23 7.77
CA LEU A 32 -13.57 4.51 8.67
C LEU A 32 -12.11 4.90 8.43
N LEU A 33 -11.68 4.95 7.16
CA LEU A 33 -10.30 5.33 6.85
C LEU A 33 -10.01 6.79 7.22
N GLN A 34 -11.01 7.67 7.10
CA GLN A 34 -10.90 9.05 7.56
C GLN A 34 -10.85 9.14 9.09
N SER A 35 -11.70 8.41 9.79
CA SER A 35 -11.68 8.37 11.27
C SER A 35 -10.31 7.91 11.79
N LEU A 36 -9.75 6.85 11.22
CA LEU A 36 -8.41 6.37 11.58
C LEU A 36 -7.32 7.40 11.26
N ALA A 37 -7.45 8.12 10.14
CA ALA A 37 -6.47 9.11 9.71
C ALA A 37 -6.43 10.35 10.62
N PHE A 38 -7.57 10.73 11.19
CA PHE A 38 -7.72 11.92 12.02
C PHE A 38 -7.81 11.63 13.53
N ASP A 39 -7.70 10.36 13.92
CA ASP A 39 -7.70 9.98 15.33
C ASP A 39 -6.47 10.56 16.04
N PRO A 40 -6.66 11.28 17.17
CA PRO A 40 -5.55 11.95 17.86
C PRO A 40 -4.54 10.98 18.48
N ILE A 41 -4.93 9.76 18.82
CA ILE A 41 -4.02 8.74 19.36
C ILE A 41 -3.19 8.15 18.20
N LEU A 42 -3.81 7.97 17.03
CA LEU A 42 -3.14 7.42 15.85
C LEU A 42 -2.33 8.48 15.08
N GLY A 43 -2.44 9.76 15.40
CA GLY A 43 -1.81 10.85 14.67
C GLY A 43 -0.31 10.70 14.44
N ASN A 44 0.40 10.09 15.39
CA ASN A 44 1.86 9.91 15.35
C ASN A 44 2.31 8.49 15.02
N VAL A 45 1.40 7.56 14.75
CA VAL A 45 1.74 6.18 14.39
C VAL A 45 1.56 5.93 12.90
N LYS A 46 2.28 4.97 12.34
CA LYS A 46 2.20 4.62 10.92
C LYS A 46 0.90 3.86 10.62
N LEU A 47 0.19 4.27 9.57
CA LEU A 47 -0.92 3.53 9.01
C LEU A 47 -0.51 3.02 7.62
N ILE A 48 -0.49 1.72 7.44
CA ILE A 48 -0.03 1.07 6.21
C ILE A 48 -1.16 0.20 5.67
N ALA A 49 -1.54 0.41 4.43
CA ALA A 49 -2.58 -0.36 3.78
C ALA A 49 -2.00 -1.45 2.87
N GLU A 50 -2.54 -2.64 2.96
CA GLU A 50 -2.50 -3.58 1.85
C GLU A 50 -3.67 -3.22 0.92
N ALA A 51 -3.37 -2.39 -0.09
CA ALA A 51 -4.37 -1.70 -0.90
C ALA A 51 -4.94 -2.59 -2.01
N TRP A 52 -5.33 -3.81 -1.69
CA TRP A 52 -6.04 -4.76 -2.56
C TRP A 52 -6.96 -5.66 -1.75
N ASN A 53 -7.67 -6.56 -2.43
CA ASN A 53 -8.49 -7.60 -1.81
C ASN A 53 -8.55 -8.88 -2.66
N ALA A 54 -9.11 -9.93 -2.08
CA ALA A 54 -9.29 -11.22 -2.73
C ALA A 54 -10.27 -11.20 -3.92
N GLY A 55 -11.16 -10.21 -3.98
CA GLY A 55 -12.14 -10.02 -5.07
C GLY A 55 -11.60 -9.27 -6.30
N GLY A 56 -10.27 -9.07 -6.40
CA GLY A 56 -9.62 -8.48 -7.57
C GLY A 56 -9.52 -6.94 -7.55
N LEU A 57 -10.03 -6.25 -6.53
CA LEU A 57 -9.83 -4.81 -6.41
C LEU A 57 -8.37 -4.52 -6.03
N TYR A 58 -7.68 -3.73 -6.86
CA TYR A 58 -6.29 -3.34 -6.67
C TYR A 58 -6.18 -1.81 -6.68
N GLN A 59 -5.94 -1.21 -5.53
CA GLN A 59 -5.92 0.24 -5.31
C GLN A 59 -4.54 0.79 -4.96
N VAL A 60 -3.48 0.05 -5.23
CA VAL A 60 -2.11 0.54 -5.01
C VAL A 60 -1.85 1.78 -5.88
N GLY A 61 -1.48 2.89 -5.23
CA GLY A 61 -1.36 4.21 -5.84
C GLY A 61 -2.66 5.04 -5.85
N SER A 62 -3.82 4.41 -5.66
CA SER A 62 -5.14 5.07 -5.66
C SER A 62 -5.97 4.80 -4.41
N PHE A 63 -5.36 4.24 -3.37
CA PHE A 63 -6.06 3.98 -2.10
C PHE A 63 -6.61 5.30 -1.51
N PRO A 64 -7.88 5.32 -1.06
CA PRO A 64 -8.56 6.57 -0.67
C PRO A 64 -8.14 7.08 0.71
N SER A 65 -6.87 7.40 0.86
CA SER A 65 -6.20 7.65 2.15
C SER A 65 -5.51 9.01 2.26
N ARG A 66 -5.51 9.79 1.19
CA ARG A 66 -4.75 11.05 1.11
C ARG A 66 -3.27 10.84 1.50
N ARG A 67 -2.67 11.78 2.28
CA ARG A 67 -1.25 11.70 2.70
C ARG A 67 -1.00 10.86 3.94
N ARG A 68 -2.05 10.49 4.67
CA ARG A 68 -1.89 9.92 6.01
C ARG A 68 -1.49 8.44 5.99
N TRP A 69 -1.91 7.71 4.98
CA TRP A 69 -1.64 6.30 4.84
C TRP A 69 -0.49 6.04 3.87
N ALA A 70 0.38 5.12 4.23
CA ALA A 70 1.30 4.49 3.29
C ALA A 70 0.65 3.20 2.73
N GLU A 71 1.16 2.72 1.62
CA GLU A 71 0.66 1.53 0.95
C GLU A 71 1.80 0.53 0.74
N TRP A 72 1.52 -0.74 0.95
CA TRP A 72 2.40 -1.79 0.43
C TRP A 72 2.41 -1.74 -1.09
N ASN A 73 3.59 -1.48 -1.66
CA ASN A 73 3.74 -1.34 -3.10
C ASN A 73 3.92 -2.71 -3.78
N GLY A 74 2.80 -3.34 -4.14
CA GLY A 74 2.83 -4.62 -4.85
C GLY A 74 3.49 -4.55 -6.22
N ARG A 75 3.40 -3.40 -6.93
CA ARG A 75 4.11 -3.22 -8.21
C ARG A 75 5.62 -3.17 -8.04
N TYR A 76 6.10 -2.55 -6.95
CA TYR A 76 7.52 -2.59 -6.62
C TYR A 76 7.98 -4.05 -6.48
N ARG A 77 7.26 -4.84 -5.70
CA ARG A 77 7.54 -6.26 -5.51
C ARG A 77 7.64 -7.00 -6.85
N ASP A 78 6.65 -6.85 -7.70
CA ASP A 78 6.53 -7.64 -8.92
C ASP A 78 7.55 -7.20 -9.98
N ASP A 79 7.73 -5.90 -10.18
CA ASP A 79 8.71 -5.35 -11.12
C ASP A 79 10.14 -5.67 -10.69
N MET A 80 10.45 -5.56 -9.39
CA MET A 80 11.78 -5.89 -8.87
C MET A 80 12.08 -7.39 -8.90
N ARG A 81 11.08 -8.25 -8.66
CA ARG A 81 11.25 -9.70 -8.83
C ARG A 81 11.54 -10.06 -10.28
N SER A 82 10.80 -9.50 -11.23
CA SER A 82 11.06 -9.68 -12.66
C SER A 82 12.45 -9.20 -13.06
N PHE A 83 12.89 -8.06 -12.53
CA PHE A 83 14.22 -7.53 -12.80
C PHE A 83 15.33 -8.44 -12.23
N LEU A 84 15.21 -8.87 -10.99
CA LEU A 84 16.18 -9.76 -10.34
C LEU A 84 16.23 -11.15 -10.99
N LYS A 85 15.12 -11.61 -11.56
CA LYS A 85 15.04 -12.85 -12.31
C LYS A 85 15.70 -12.75 -13.70
N GLY A 86 15.94 -11.55 -14.22
CA GLY A 86 16.53 -11.32 -15.54
C GLY A 86 15.52 -11.30 -16.67
N ASP A 87 14.24 -11.06 -16.40
CA ASP A 87 13.23 -10.94 -17.44
C ASP A 87 13.57 -9.77 -18.38
N SER A 88 13.35 -9.94 -19.68
CA SER A 88 13.67 -8.92 -20.67
C SER A 88 12.71 -7.72 -20.61
N GLY A 89 13.20 -6.52 -20.95
CA GLY A 89 12.38 -5.31 -21.08
C GLY A 89 11.88 -4.70 -19.75
N VAL A 90 12.37 -5.15 -18.59
CA VAL A 90 11.89 -4.69 -17.27
C VAL A 90 12.72 -3.57 -16.65
N ALA A 91 13.91 -3.24 -17.21
CA ALA A 91 14.83 -2.29 -16.62
C ALA A 91 14.20 -0.91 -16.37
N GLY A 92 13.43 -0.38 -17.32
CA GLY A 92 12.76 0.92 -17.16
C GLY A 92 11.76 0.92 -16.01
N ARG A 93 10.98 -0.16 -15.84
CA ARG A 93 10.05 -0.31 -14.71
C ARG A 93 10.80 -0.39 -13.39
N ALA A 94 11.87 -1.18 -13.32
CA ALA A 94 12.69 -1.29 -12.12
C ALA A 94 13.27 0.06 -11.70
N ILE A 95 13.77 0.86 -12.64
CA ILE A 95 14.23 2.23 -12.38
C ILE A 95 13.09 3.08 -11.79
N THR A 96 11.91 3.07 -12.40
CA THR A 96 10.73 3.79 -11.88
C THR A 96 10.39 3.37 -10.45
N ARG A 97 10.48 2.07 -10.13
CA ARG A 97 10.25 1.55 -8.76
C ARG A 97 11.29 2.09 -7.77
N ILE A 98 12.56 2.01 -8.12
CA ILE A 98 13.68 2.45 -7.26
C ILE A 98 13.63 3.96 -7.01
N THR A 99 13.24 4.75 -8.01
CA THR A 99 13.16 6.21 -7.91
C THR A 99 11.85 6.72 -7.27
N GLY A 100 11.05 5.85 -6.64
CA GLY A 100 9.90 6.25 -5.83
C GLY A 100 8.55 6.02 -6.46
N SER A 101 8.46 5.30 -7.59
CA SER A 101 7.18 4.96 -8.23
C SER A 101 6.31 6.19 -8.55
N SER A 102 6.90 7.21 -9.17
CA SER A 102 6.24 8.49 -9.50
C SER A 102 5.05 8.36 -10.46
N ASP A 103 4.93 7.23 -11.14
CA ASP A 103 3.77 6.85 -11.96
C ASP A 103 2.53 6.49 -11.12
N MET A 104 2.70 6.27 -9.82
CA MET A 104 1.64 5.92 -8.87
C MET A 104 1.52 6.93 -7.72
N TYR A 105 2.63 7.45 -7.26
CA TYR A 105 2.69 8.33 -6.10
C TYR A 105 3.27 9.68 -6.51
N ASP A 106 2.38 10.65 -6.78
CA ASP A 106 2.79 12.03 -6.97
C ASP A 106 3.32 12.59 -5.64
N PRO A 107 4.59 13.02 -5.57
CA PRO A 107 5.19 13.55 -4.34
C PRO A 107 4.46 14.76 -3.77
N ALA A 108 3.84 15.59 -4.62
CA ALA A 108 3.12 16.79 -4.20
C ALA A 108 1.81 16.45 -3.46
N SER A 109 1.10 15.41 -3.90
CA SER A 109 -0.20 15.01 -3.34
C SER A 109 -0.10 13.88 -2.30
N ARG A 110 0.84 12.93 -2.49
CA ARG A 110 0.97 11.72 -1.66
C ARG A 110 2.14 11.76 -0.68
N GLY A 111 3.19 12.52 -1.01
CA GLY A 111 4.44 12.55 -0.24
C GLY A 111 5.36 11.37 -0.52
N TYR A 112 6.61 11.51 -0.08
CA TYR A 112 7.67 10.51 -0.33
C TYR A 112 7.51 9.20 0.46
N SER A 113 6.76 9.20 1.55
CA SER A 113 6.53 8.04 2.42
C SER A 113 5.28 7.23 2.08
N ALA A 114 4.62 7.51 0.95
CA ALA A 114 3.42 6.80 0.55
C ALA A 114 3.68 5.34 0.16
N SER A 115 4.86 5.04 -0.38
CA SER A 115 5.24 3.70 -0.83
C SER A 115 6.03 2.95 0.23
N VAL A 116 5.54 1.79 0.65
CA VAL A 116 6.31 0.81 1.43
C VAL A 116 6.78 -0.27 0.47
N ASN A 117 8.08 -0.25 0.18
CA ASN A 117 8.71 -1.16 -0.77
C ASN A 117 9.06 -2.49 -0.08
N PHE A 118 8.76 -3.61 -0.72
CA PHE A 118 9.07 -4.95 -0.21
C PHE A 118 9.28 -5.92 -1.37
N LEU A 119 9.98 -7.03 -1.10
CA LEU A 119 10.20 -8.10 -2.08
C LEU A 119 9.46 -9.39 -1.68
N THR A 120 9.33 -9.63 -0.38
CA THR A 120 8.72 -10.83 0.19
C THR A 120 7.61 -10.47 1.15
N CYS A 121 6.53 -11.24 1.14
CA CYS A 121 5.44 -11.16 2.11
C CYS A 121 4.77 -12.53 2.24
N HIS A 122 3.95 -12.72 3.28
CA HIS A 122 3.04 -13.86 3.34
C HIS A 122 1.95 -13.69 2.26
N GLY A 123 1.45 -14.76 1.71
CA GLY A 123 0.31 -14.73 0.78
C GLY A 123 0.25 -15.95 -0.12
N LEU A 124 -0.95 -16.30 -0.57
CA LEU A 124 -1.22 -17.31 -1.56
C LEU A 124 -0.54 -16.90 -2.89
N GLY A 125 0.52 -17.58 -3.26
CA GLY A 125 1.27 -17.35 -4.49
C GLY A 125 2.65 -16.73 -4.31
N SER A 126 3.08 -16.38 -3.11
CA SER A 126 4.48 -16.06 -2.83
C SER A 126 5.32 -17.34 -2.73
N ARG A 127 5.32 -18.17 -3.79
CA ARG A 127 6.46 -19.07 -4.00
C ARG A 127 7.64 -18.16 -4.26
N CYS A 128 8.46 -17.98 -3.24
CA CYS A 128 9.81 -17.50 -3.38
C CYS A 128 10.52 -18.51 -4.29
N MET A 129 10.47 -18.32 -5.59
CA MET A 129 11.43 -18.94 -6.49
C MET A 129 12.54 -17.91 -6.67
N ILE A 130 13.59 -18.10 -5.84
CA ILE A 130 14.94 -17.63 -6.17
C ILE A 130 15.50 -18.61 -7.16
#